data_34c48785e79ff19c71b776d8685d0eff
#
_entry.id   34c48785e79ff19c71b776d8685d0eff
#
_cell.length_a   1.000
_cell.length_b   1.000
_cell.length_c   1.000
_cell.angle_alpha   90.00
_cell.angle_beta   90.00
_cell.angle_gamma   90.00
#
_symmetry.space_group_name_H-M   'P 1'
#
loop_
_entity.id
_entity.type
_entity.pdbx_description
1 polymer ?
#
loop_
_entity_poly.entity_id
_entity_poly.type
_entity_poly.pdbx_seq_one_letter_code
_entity_poly.pdbx_strand_id
1 'polypeptide(L)'
;GDNAKKIHEYILKKIYSYYRFNDNSYAYQKGKSIKECVNKHIEGKSFIKYDIKKFFESIKEENLYKCLVDIFGIDKRFIGALKRIFNSCFYENTLPLGLTLSPVLSDMYLKKFDDTISRQLEEKGITYSRYADDIMISSKEIIDEKLYHEINKMVTDELVKVNLILNV
;
A
#
# COMPACT_ATOMS: atom_id res chain seq x y z
N GLY A 1 -22.33 8.46 11.90
CA GLY A 1 -23.33 7.71 12.68
C GLY A 1 -23.25 6.21 12.43
N ASP A 2 -24.01 5.47 13.18
CA ASP A 2 -24.03 4.00 13.23
C ASP A 2 -24.26 3.31 11.88
N ASN A 3 -25.04 3.92 11.00
CA ASN A 3 -25.33 3.37 9.67
C ASN A 3 -24.09 3.40 8.75
N ALA A 4 -23.29 4.44 8.78
CA ALA A 4 -22.06 4.52 7.98
C ALA A 4 -21.06 3.45 8.44
N LYS A 5 -20.91 3.24 9.74
CA LYS A 5 -20.04 2.21 10.30
C LYS A 5 -20.45 0.80 9.82
N LYS A 6 -21.73 0.47 9.86
CA LYS A 6 -22.27 -0.82 9.38
C LYS A 6 -22.00 -1.04 7.88
N ILE A 7 -22.15 0.03 7.08
CA ILE A 7 -21.84 -0.02 5.65
C ILE A 7 -20.35 -0.27 5.44
N HIS A 8 -19.47 0.44 6.15
CA HIS A 8 -18.03 0.24 6.07
C HIS A 8 -17.61 -1.18 6.49
N GLU A 9 -18.18 -1.72 7.56
CA GLU A 9 -17.90 -3.09 8.00
C GLU A 9 -18.36 -4.14 6.96
N TYR A 10 -19.50 -3.92 6.30
CA TYR A 10 -19.96 -4.78 5.22
C TYR A 10 -19.02 -4.75 4.02
N ILE A 11 -18.60 -3.53 3.57
CA ILE A 11 -17.65 -3.35 2.47
C ILE A 11 -16.32 -4.01 2.82
N LEU A 12 -15.81 -3.79 4.02
CA LEU A 12 -14.56 -4.39 4.50
C LEU A 12 -14.61 -5.91 4.45
N LYS A 13 -15.71 -6.52 4.91
CA LYS A 13 -15.91 -7.97 4.83
C LYS A 13 -15.89 -8.46 3.38
N LYS A 14 -16.50 -7.71 2.45
CA LYS A 14 -16.48 -8.05 1.02
C LYS A 14 -15.07 -7.93 0.42
N ILE A 15 -14.33 -6.87 0.74
CA ILE A 15 -12.93 -6.73 0.31
C ILE A 15 -12.13 -7.95 0.76
N TYR A 16 -12.14 -8.31 2.04
CA TYR A 16 -11.40 -9.47 2.55
C TYR A 16 -11.83 -10.82 1.93
N SER A 17 -13.05 -10.91 1.41
CA SER A 17 -13.52 -12.15 0.78
C SER A 17 -13.12 -12.30 -0.68
N TYR A 18 -12.88 -11.20 -1.39
CA TYR A 18 -12.70 -11.22 -2.84
C TYR A 18 -11.40 -10.57 -3.33
N TYR A 19 -10.75 -9.75 -2.51
CA TYR A 19 -9.54 -9.06 -2.90
C TYR A 19 -8.30 -9.81 -2.42
N ARG A 20 -7.32 -9.98 -3.33
CA ARG A 20 -6.03 -10.57 -3.02
C ARG A 20 -5.00 -9.47 -2.78
N PHE A 21 -4.62 -9.32 -1.54
CA PHE A 21 -3.56 -8.41 -1.13
C PHE A 21 -2.18 -8.86 -1.65
N ASN A 22 -1.20 -7.95 -1.66
CA ASN A 22 0.18 -8.32 -1.93
C ASN A 22 0.75 -9.14 -0.75
N ASP A 23 1.49 -10.21 -1.06
CA ASP A 23 2.03 -11.11 -0.02
C ASP A 23 3.11 -10.43 0.83
N ASN A 24 3.73 -9.36 0.33
CA ASN A 24 4.77 -8.59 1.01
C ASN A 24 4.24 -7.37 1.77
N SER A 25 2.93 -7.08 1.71
CA SER A 25 2.26 -6.14 2.61
C SER A 25 1.77 -6.87 3.85
N TYR A 26 2.04 -6.32 5.03
CA TYR A 26 1.78 -6.97 6.33
C TYR A 26 0.80 -6.20 7.20
N ALA A 27 0.60 -4.91 6.99
CA ALA A 27 -0.39 -4.14 7.73
C ALA A 27 -1.81 -4.43 7.24
N TYR A 28 -2.77 -4.29 8.15
CA TYR A 28 -4.21 -4.30 7.86
C TYR A 28 -4.75 -5.60 7.25
N GLN A 29 -3.98 -6.67 7.23
CA GLN A 29 -4.37 -7.96 6.70
C GLN A 29 -4.62 -8.96 7.84
N LYS A 30 -5.71 -9.72 7.71
CA LYS A 30 -6.04 -10.76 8.68
C LYS A 30 -4.98 -11.86 8.65
N GLY A 31 -4.46 -12.21 9.82
CA GLY A 31 -3.45 -13.27 9.97
C GLY A 31 -2.02 -12.82 9.70
N LYS A 32 -1.79 -11.53 9.38
CA LYS A 32 -0.44 -10.96 9.28
C LYS A 32 -0.13 -10.02 10.45
N SER A 33 1.13 -9.88 10.78
CA SER A 33 1.60 -9.08 11.90
C SER A 33 2.93 -8.38 11.59
N ILE A 34 3.27 -7.36 12.39
CA ILE A 34 4.59 -6.71 12.33
C ILE A 34 5.71 -7.69 12.61
N LYS A 35 5.49 -8.69 13.48
CA LYS A 35 6.47 -9.73 13.79
C LYS A 35 6.84 -10.55 12.55
N GLU A 36 5.84 -10.95 11.75
CA GLU A 36 6.07 -11.69 10.51
C GLU A 36 6.76 -10.82 9.47
N CYS A 37 6.41 -9.53 9.39
CA CYS A 37 7.10 -8.55 8.55
C CYS A 37 8.59 -8.48 8.90
N VAL A 38 8.94 -8.34 10.19
CA VAL A 38 10.33 -8.30 10.65
C VAL A 38 11.05 -9.63 10.44
N ASN A 39 10.39 -10.76 10.73
CA ASN A 39 10.98 -12.08 10.56
C ASN A 39 11.39 -12.37 9.12
N LYS A 40 10.74 -11.77 8.13
CA LYS A 40 11.11 -11.90 6.72
C LYS A 40 12.54 -11.41 6.44
N HIS A 41 13.03 -10.49 7.26
CA HIS A 41 14.35 -9.86 7.10
C HIS A 41 15.42 -10.41 8.05
N ILE A 42 15.15 -11.49 8.78
CA ILE A 42 16.03 -11.99 9.86
C ILE A 42 17.42 -12.42 9.36
N GLU A 43 17.52 -12.84 8.10
CA GLU A 43 18.79 -13.25 7.49
C GLU A 43 19.53 -12.09 6.80
N GLY A 44 18.96 -10.88 6.84
CA GLY A 44 19.57 -9.71 6.22
C GLY A 44 20.83 -9.26 6.93
N LYS A 45 21.84 -8.85 6.16
CA LYS A 45 23.07 -8.21 6.64
C LYS A 45 23.08 -6.70 6.37
N SER A 46 22.37 -6.27 5.33
CA SER A 46 22.20 -4.87 4.98
C SER A 46 20.72 -4.53 4.93
N PHE A 47 20.36 -3.32 5.38
CA PHE A 47 18.98 -2.88 5.51
C PHE A 47 18.81 -1.46 4.98
N ILE A 48 17.71 -1.23 4.28
CA ILE A 48 17.24 0.10 3.90
C ILE A 48 15.81 0.23 4.40
N LYS A 49 15.51 1.33 5.09
CA LYS A 49 14.16 1.67 5.53
C LYS A 49 13.73 2.97 4.87
N TYR A 50 12.51 2.98 4.34
CA TYR A 50 11.85 4.18 3.87
C TYR A 50 10.53 4.37 4.60
N ASP A 51 10.11 5.62 4.71
CA ASP A 51 8.83 6.06 5.25
C ASP A 51 8.10 6.91 4.20
N ILE A 52 6.80 6.65 3.99
CA ILE A 52 6.00 7.42 3.02
C ILE A 52 5.44 8.66 3.70
N LYS A 53 5.79 9.83 3.18
CA LYS A 53 5.40 11.12 3.74
C LYS A 53 3.89 11.30 3.75
N LYS A 54 3.34 11.61 4.94
CA LYS A 54 1.91 11.90 5.13
C LYS A 54 1.00 10.90 4.40
N PHE A 55 1.27 9.60 4.59
CA PHE A 55 0.73 8.53 3.77
C PHE A 55 -0.77 8.66 3.50
N PHE A 56 -1.61 8.67 4.53
CA PHE A 56 -3.07 8.74 4.37
C PHE A 56 -3.52 10.04 3.71
N GLU A 57 -3.02 11.20 4.15
CA GLU A 57 -3.38 12.52 3.63
C GLU A 57 -2.91 12.72 2.18
N SER A 58 -1.88 11.99 1.76
CA SER A 58 -1.35 12.01 0.38
C SER A 58 -2.21 11.20 -0.58
N ILE A 59 -3.03 10.26 -0.09
CA ILE A 59 -3.96 9.48 -0.92
C ILE A 59 -5.20 10.33 -1.23
N LYS A 60 -5.23 10.89 -2.44
CA LYS A 60 -6.35 11.72 -2.89
C LYS A 60 -7.51 10.85 -3.39
N GLU A 61 -8.73 11.31 -3.12
CA GLU A 61 -9.98 10.64 -3.49
C GLU A 61 -9.99 10.23 -4.97
N GLU A 62 -9.66 11.14 -5.87
CA GLU A 62 -9.66 10.89 -7.31
C GLU A 62 -8.69 9.78 -7.72
N ASN A 63 -7.48 9.78 -7.13
CA ASN A 63 -6.46 8.78 -7.42
C ASN A 63 -6.84 7.41 -6.88
N LEU A 64 -7.46 7.37 -5.69
CA LEU A 64 -7.96 6.11 -5.13
C LEU A 64 -9.08 5.52 -6.00
N TYR A 65 -10.02 6.33 -6.49
CA TYR A 65 -11.06 5.83 -7.41
C TYR A 65 -10.48 5.25 -8.70
N LYS A 66 -9.48 5.89 -9.29
CA LYS A 66 -8.78 5.34 -10.46
C LYS A 66 -8.16 3.97 -10.13
N CYS A 67 -7.48 3.89 -9.00
CA CYS A 67 -6.89 2.64 -8.51
C CYS A 67 -7.94 1.53 -8.31
N LEU A 68 -9.07 1.83 -7.66
CA LEU A 68 -10.15 0.86 -7.44
C LEU A 68 -10.81 0.40 -8.74
N VAL A 69 -10.98 1.30 -9.72
CA VAL A 69 -11.47 0.97 -11.07
C VAL A 69 -10.54 -0.04 -11.73
N ASP A 70 -9.23 0.20 -11.67
CA ASP A 70 -8.23 -0.69 -12.27
C ASP A 70 -8.17 -2.05 -11.54
N ILE A 71 -8.15 -2.05 -10.21
CA ILE A 71 -8.10 -3.27 -9.39
C ILE A 71 -9.30 -4.20 -9.64
N PHE A 72 -10.50 -3.63 -9.70
CA PHE A 72 -11.74 -4.40 -9.83
C PHE A 72 -12.22 -4.57 -11.27
N GLY A 73 -11.50 -4.02 -12.26
CA GLY A 73 -11.91 -4.04 -13.65
C GLY A 73 -13.28 -3.36 -13.87
N ILE A 74 -13.58 -2.31 -13.12
CA ILE A 74 -14.87 -1.62 -13.18
C ILE A 74 -14.93 -0.78 -14.47
N ASP A 75 -16.02 -0.92 -15.24
CA ASP A 75 -16.28 -0.03 -16.36
C ASP A 75 -16.41 1.42 -15.85
N LYS A 76 -15.69 2.36 -16.50
CA LYS A 76 -15.66 3.78 -16.13
C LYS A 76 -17.05 4.43 -16.03
N ARG A 77 -18.06 3.87 -16.72
CA ARG A 77 -19.46 4.29 -16.61
C ARG A 77 -20.02 4.14 -15.18
N PHE A 78 -19.47 3.22 -14.37
CA PHE A 78 -19.92 2.96 -13.00
C PHE A 78 -19.14 3.74 -11.93
N ILE A 79 -18.21 4.62 -12.32
CA ILE A 79 -17.40 5.41 -11.37
C ILE A 79 -18.28 6.27 -10.44
N GLY A 80 -19.42 6.75 -10.94
CA GLY A 80 -20.39 7.51 -10.14
C GLY A 80 -21.07 6.66 -9.05
N ALA A 81 -21.27 5.36 -9.29
CA ALA A 81 -21.78 4.43 -8.27
C ALA A 81 -20.69 4.15 -7.23
N LEU A 82 -19.46 3.92 -7.68
CA LEU A 82 -18.30 3.74 -6.80
C LEU A 82 -18.11 4.93 -5.87
N LYS A 83 -18.16 6.15 -6.40
CA LYS A 83 -18.08 7.40 -5.62
C LYS A 83 -19.16 7.46 -4.53
N ARG A 84 -20.41 7.11 -4.86
CA ARG A 84 -21.50 7.08 -3.85
C ARG A 84 -21.26 6.09 -2.73
N ILE A 85 -20.67 4.92 -3.03
CA ILE A 85 -20.35 3.87 -2.05
C ILE A 85 -19.27 4.35 -1.07
N PHE A 86 -18.22 4.97 -1.60
CA PHE A 86 -17.03 5.35 -0.83
C PHE A 86 -16.99 6.82 -0.39
N ASN A 87 -18.01 7.63 -0.70
CA ASN A 87 -18.03 9.06 -0.36
C ASN A 87 -17.78 9.34 1.13
N SER A 88 -18.28 8.48 2.01
CA SER A 88 -18.10 8.60 3.46
C SER A 88 -16.71 8.17 3.95
N CYS A 89 -15.83 7.70 3.06
CA CYS A 89 -14.47 7.30 3.38
C CYS A 89 -13.45 8.45 3.23
N PHE A 90 -13.90 9.62 2.76
CA PHE A 90 -13.02 10.75 2.50
C PHE A 90 -13.37 11.96 3.38
N TYR A 91 -12.35 12.71 3.72
CA TYR A 91 -12.45 14.03 4.35
C TYR A 91 -11.51 14.98 3.61
N GLU A 92 -12.02 16.15 3.20
CA GLU A 92 -11.24 17.12 2.42
C GLU A 92 -10.49 16.51 1.21
N ASN A 93 -11.19 15.63 0.46
CA ASN A 93 -10.65 14.91 -0.71
C ASN A 93 -9.43 14.01 -0.40
N THR A 94 -9.20 13.65 0.84
CA THR A 94 -8.13 12.75 1.27
C THR A 94 -8.67 11.57 2.05
N LEU A 95 -7.87 10.51 2.17
CA LEU A 95 -8.19 9.36 3.00
C LEU A 95 -7.84 9.70 4.46
N PRO A 96 -8.83 9.84 5.38
CA PRO A 96 -8.54 10.23 6.75
C PRO A 96 -8.10 9.04 7.61
N LEU A 97 -7.28 9.31 8.61
CA LEU A 97 -7.01 8.36 9.68
C LEU A 97 -8.27 8.13 10.53
N GLY A 98 -8.40 6.90 11.06
CA GLY A 98 -9.44 6.56 12.04
C GLY A 98 -10.76 6.05 11.47
N LEU A 99 -10.96 6.02 10.16
CA LEU A 99 -12.11 5.34 9.56
C LEU A 99 -11.83 3.85 9.33
N THR A 100 -12.86 3.04 9.46
CA THR A 100 -12.79 1.56 9.35
C THR A 100 -12.19 1.08 8.03
N LEU A 101 -12.45 1.78 6.92
CA LEU A 101 -11.98 1.41 5.58
C LEU A 101 -10.64 2.02 5.19
N SER A 102 -10.23 3.13 5.82
CA SER A 102 -8.99 3.84 5.43
C SER A 102 -7.76 2.93 5.40
N PRO A 103 -7.52 2.06 6.41
CA PRO A 103 -6.37 1.17 6.41
C PRO A 103 -6.33 0.22 5.21
N VAL A 104 -7.44 -0.45 4.91
CA VAL A 104 -7.48 -1.41 3.80
C VAL A 104 -7.44 -0.72 2.43
N LEU A 105 -8.08 0.44 2.29
CA LEU A 105 -8.04 1.23 1.05
C LEU A 105 -6.65 1.79 0.77
N SER A 106 -5.91 2.19 1.81
CA SER A 106 -4.53 2.64 1.65
C SER A 106 -3.60 1.50 1.22
N ASP A 107 -3.81 0.29 1.73
CA ASP A 107 -3.06 -0.89 1.31
C ASP A 107 -3.37 -1.28 -0.15
N MET A 108 -4.64 -1.25 -0.54
CA MET A 108 -5.06 -1.47 -1.92
C MET A 108 -4.46 -0.43 -2.88
N TYR A 109 -4.35 0.82 -2.45
CA TYR A 109 -3.76 1.90 -3.25
C TYR A 109 -2.30 1.61 -3.63
N LEU A 110 -1.55 0.98 -2.74
CA LEU A 110 -0.14 0.61 -2.97
C LEU A 110 0.06 -0.75 -3.63
N LYS A 111 -1.01 -1.51 -3.93
CA LYS A 111 -0.84 -2.86 -4.47
C LYS A 111 0.05 -2.93 -5.71
N LYS A 112 -0.16 -2.05 -6.68
CA LYS A 112 0.64 -2.03 -7.92
C LYS A 112 2.09 -1.66 -7.66
N PHE A 113 2.33 -0.75 -6.73
CA PHE A 113 3.66 -0.42 -6.23
C PHE A 113 4.33 -1.66 -5.60
N ASP A 114 3.65 -2.31 -4.66
CA ASP A 114 4.16 -3.51 -4.00
C ASP A 114 4.46 -4.64 -4.99
N ASP A 115 3.56 -4.90 -5.94
CA ASP A 115 3.72 -5.95 -6.96
C ASP A 115 4.94 -5.67 -7.85
N THR A 116 5.19 -4.40 -8.18
CA THR A 116 6.33 -4.01 -9.03
C THR A 116 7.65 -4.07 -8.27
N ILE A 117 7.72 -3.45 -7.09
CA ILE A 117 8.94 -3.37 -6.28
C ILE A 117 9.35 -4.75 -5.78
N SER A 118 8.41 -5.55 -5.27
CA SER A 118 8.73 -6.89 -4.75
C SER A 118 9.33 -7.78 -5.84
N ARG A 119 8.76 -7.78 -7.05
CA ARG A 119 9.28 -8.56 -8.17
C ARG A 119 10.68 -8.10 -8.60
N GLN A 120 10.89 -6.78 -8.77
CA GLN A 120 12.18 -6.25 -9.22
C GLN A 120 13.30 -6.50 -8.21
N LEU A 121 12.98 -6.46 -6.91
CA LEU A 121 13.95 -6.75 -5.86
C LEU A 121 14.20 -8.26 -5.70
N GLU A 122 13.16 -9.10 -5.84
CA GLU A 122 13.28 -10.55 -5.80
C GLU A 122 14.20 -11.07 -6.92
N GLU A 123 14.11 -10.53 -8.14
CA GLU A 123 15.01 -10.84 -9.26
C GLU A 123 16.49 -10.56 -8.95
N LYS A 124 16.76 -9.68 -7.97
CA LYS A 124 18.11 -9.35 -7.46
C LYS A 124 18.49 -10.11 -6.17
N GLY A 125 17.64 -11.02 -5.69
CA GLY A 125 17.85 -11.70 -4.42
C GLY A 125 17.69 -10.80 -3.18
N ILE A 126 16.99 -9.68 -3.33
CA ILE A 126 16.76 -8.68 -2.28
C ILE A 126 15.34 -8.85 -1.72
N THR A 127 15.23 -8.85 -0.40
CA THR A 127 13.97 -9.03 0.32
C THR A 127 13.25 -7.69 0.49
N TYR A 128 11.96 -7.66 0.17
CA TYR A 128 11.06 -6.52 0.33
C TYR A 128 9.92 -6.85 1.27
N SER A 129 9.53 -5.91 2.11
CA SER A 129 8.25 -5.91 2.81
C SER A 129 7.76 -4.49 3.09
N ARG A 130 6.45 -4.35 3.34
CA ARG A 130 5.84 -3.10 3.76
C ARG A 130 4.90 -3.33 4.93
N TYR A 131 4.95 -2.44 5.91
CA TYR A 131 3.99 -2.34 6.99
C TYR A 131 3.40 -0.93 7.03
N ALA A 132 2.20 -0.75 6.49
CA ALA A 132 1.55 0.55 6.26
C ALA A 132 2.41 1.46 5.37
N ASP A 133 2.94 2.55 5.92
CA ASP A 133 3.84 3.53 5.32
C ASP A 133 5.33 3.17 5.42
N ASP A 134 5.67 2.23 6.29
CA ASP A 134 7.04 1.74 6.48
C ASP A 134 7.41 0.69 5.41
N ILE A 135 8.42 0.99 4.60
CA ILE A 135 9.02 0.08 3.62
C ILE A 135 10.35 -0.44 4.18
N MET A 136 10.51 -1.77 4.21
CA MET A 136 11.74 -2.41 4.61
C MET A 136 12.32 -3.23 3.46
N ILE A 137 13.59 -3.03 3.20
CA ILE A 137 14.38 -3.76 2.19
C ILE A 137 15.61 -4.33 2.88
N SER A 138 15.93 -5.60 2.62
CA SER A 138 17.15 -6.20 3.14
C SER A 138 17.82 -7.12 2.13
N SER A 139 19.13 -7.27 2.26
CA SER A 139 19.95 -8.18 1.48
C SER A 139 20.81 -9.05 2.39
N LYS A 140 21.04 -10.30 1.99
CA LYS A 140 22.03 -11.20 2.62
C LYS A 140 23.47 -10.76 2.32
N GLU A 141 23.67 -9.94 1.32
CA GLU A 141 24.94 -9.35 0.94
C GLU A 141 24.99 -7.86 1.31
N ILE A 142 26.16 -7.26 1.21
CA ILE A 142 26.33 -5.83 1.44
C ILE A 142 25.67 -5.06 0.28
N ILE A 143 24.82 -4.12 0.60
CA ILE A 143 24.28 -3.14 -0.34
C ILE A 143 25.32 -2.03 -0.45
N ASP A 144 26.07 -2.02 -1.57
CA ASP A 144 27.02 -0.94 -1.87
C ASP A 144 26.28 0.36 -2.29
N GLU A 145 27.04 1.43 -2.44
CA GLU A 145 26.52 2.75 -2.80
C GLU A 145 25.77 2.74 -4.15
N LYS A 146 26.29 2.00 -5.13
CA LYS A 146 25.68 1.88 -6.46
C LYS A 146 24.32 1.19 -6.38
N LEU A 147 24.24 0.06 -5.70
CA LEU A 147 23.01 -0.70 -5.52
C LEU A 147 21.99 0.10 -4.66
N TYR A 148 22.48 0.82 -3.64
CA TYR A 148 21.64 1.71 -2.86
C TYR A 148 20.97 2.79 -3.73
N HIS A 149 21.74 3.47 -4.58
CA HIS A 149 21.19 4.48 -5.49
C HIS A 149 20.20 3.90 -6.49
N GLU A 150 20.47 2.69 -7.00
CA GLU A 150 19.54 1.98 -7.89
C GLU A 150 18.21 1.68 -7.19
N ILE A 151 18.26 1.11 -5.98
CA ILE A 151 17.07 0.80 -5.17
C ILE A 151 16.29 2.09 -4.83
N ASN A 152 17.01 3.12 -4.37
CA ASN A 152 16.39 4.40 -4.01
C ASN A 152 15.67 5.04 -5.20
N LYS A 153 16.29 5.04 -6.37
CA LYS A 153 15.67 5.52 -7.59
C LYS A 153 14.43 4.70 -7.95
N MET A 154 14.51 3.37 -7.91
CA MET A 154 13.40 2.47 -8.20
C MET A 154 12.20 2.74 -7.29
N VAL A 155 12.42 2.81 -5.97
CA VAL A 155 11.36 3.06 -4.98
C VAL A 155 10.74 4.45 -5.21
N THR A 156 11.56 5.47 -5.41
CA THR A 156 11.09 6.84 -5.64
C THR A 156 10.27 6.95 -6.93
N ASP A 157 10.77 6.41 -8.04
CA ASP A 157 10.10 6.46 -9.34
C ASP A 157 8.73 5.76 -9.29
N GLU A 158 8.64 4.61 -8.61
CA GLU A 158 7.35 3.89 -8.48
C GLU A 158 6.38 4.61 -7.54
N LEU A 159 6.83 5.24 -6.45
CA LEU A 159 5.97 6.05 -5.58
C LEU A 159 5.41 7.27 -6.30
N VAL A 160 6.23 7.94 -7.11
CA VAL A 160 5.79 9.10 -7.92
C VAL A 160 4.66 8.72 -8.87
N LYS A 161 4.66 7.52 -9.45
CA LYS A 161 3.58 7.04 -10.34
C LYS A 161 2.23 6.94 -9.62
N VAL A 162 2.24 6.76 -8.30
CA VAL A 162 1.05 6.74 -7.46
C VAL A 162 0.87 8.03 -6.65
N ASN A 163 1.56 9.11 -7.03
CA ASN A 163 1.49 10.43 -6.39
C ASN A 163 1.86 10.42 -4.89
N LEU A 164 2.81 9.58 -4.50
CA LEU A 164 3.38 9.52 -3.17
C LEU A 164 4.86 9.88 -3.21
N ILE A 165 5.40 10.33 -2.08
CA ILE A 165 6.81 10.66 -1.91
C ILE A 165 7.35 10.12 -0.60
N LEU A 166 8.66 9.89 -0.54
CA LEU A 166 9.34 9.52 0.68
C LEU A 166 9.43 10.69 1.66
N ASN A 167 9.47 10.35 2.95
CA ASN A 167 9.85 11.28 3.99
C ASN A 167 11.38 11.43 3.95
N VAL A 168 11.87 12.67 3.87
CA VAL A 168 13.32 12.99 3.80
C VAL A 168 13.83 13.28 5.19
#